data_3bd4af162db298f54d71b5495a85eed4
#
_entry.id   3bd4af162db298f54d71b5495a85eed4
#
_cell.length_a   1.000
_cell.length_b   1.000
_cell.length_c   1.000
_cell.angle_alpha   90.00
_cell.angle_beta   90.00
_cell.angle_gamma   90.00
#
_symmetry.space_group_name_H-M   'P 1'
#
loop_
_entity.id
_entity.type
_entity.pdbx_description
1 polymer ?
#
loop_
_entity_poly.entity_id
_entity_poly.type
_entity_poly.pdbx_seq_one_letter_code
_entity_poly.pdbx_strand_id
1 'polypeptide(L)'
;MKVVILSASTGGGHMSAANALKDYIDSNGSQAVVIDAIEYISPLLNKTVTEVYEYVATKNPILWKMMYKSSNKKSVNSIIGKTNSLISNKLIPLLKSNDPDVIVTTHPFTTEMISKLKKHKKTNVPLICIMTDYAPHRTWINPYVDAYIVANENMITPMIKMDVESNKIFPFGIPVDDAFFSTQNREKLKS
;
A
#
# COMPACT_ATOMS: atom_id res chain seq x y z
N MET A 1 -17.37 -11.57 4.43
CA MET A 1 -15.91 -11.57 4.15
C MET A 1 -15.24 -10.59 5.11
N LYS A 2 -14.09 -10.96 5.67
CA LYS A 2 -13.27 -10.09 6.54
C LYS A 2 -12.04 -9.62 5.78
N VAL A 3 -11.84 -8.31 5.72
CA VAL A 3 -10.72 -7.68 4.99
C VAL A 3 -9.82 -6.93 5.97
N VAL A 4 -8.53 -7.23 5.96
CA VAL A 4 -7.53 -6.42 6.65
C VAL A 4 -6.82 -5.54 5.62
N ILE A 5 -6.93 -4.21 5.77
CA ILE A 5 -6.29 -3.24 4.92
C ILE A 5 -5.10 -2.65 5.68
N LEU A 6 -3.88 -2.94 5.20
CA LEU A 6 -2.65 -2.42 5.78
C LEU A 6 -2.13 -1.24 4.99
N SER A 7 -2.03 -0.11 5.65
CA SER A 7 -1.53 1.14 5.08
C SER A 7 -0.37 1.71 5.90
N ALA A 8 0.04 2.92 5.58
CA ALA A 8 1.00 3.70 6.36
C ALA A 8 0.68 5.20 6.22
N SER A 9 0.83 5.95 7.30
CA SER A 9 0.54 7.39 7.36
C SER A 9 1.65 8.27 6.74
N THR A 10 2.40 7.73 5.79
CA THR A 10 3.42 8.48 5.04
C THR A 10 2.77 9.18 3.84
N GLY A 11 2.38 10.44 4.00
CA GLY A 11 1.58 11.16 2.99
C GLY A 11 0.11 10.70 2.99
N GLY A 12 -0.85 11.60 2.89
CA GLY A 12 -2.28 11.31 3.08
C GLY A 12 -2.91 10.32 2.08
N GLY A 13 -2.33 10.15 0.87
CA GLY A 13 -2.94 9.38 -0.22
C GLY A 13 -3.15 7.89 0.06
N HIS A 14 -2.20 7.25 0.73
CA HIS A 14 -2.30 5.81 1.04
C HIS A 14 -3.44 5.51 2.01
N MET A 15 -3.55 6.31 3.08
CA MET A 15 -4.61 6.17 4.08
C MET A 15 -5.97 6.55 3.51
N SER A 16 -6.05 7.60 2.66
CA SER A 16 -7.30 7.98 1.99
C SER A 16 -7.83 6.86 1.11
N ALA A 17 -6.99 6.22 0.30
CA ALA A 17 -7.38 5.07 -0.52
C ALA A 17 -7.81 3.87 0.34
N ALA A 18 -7.12 3.63 1.46
CA ALA A 18 -7.47 2.56 2.40
C ALA A 18 -8.84 2.79 3.04
N ASN A 19 -9.13 4.01 3.50
CA ASN A 19 -10.40 4.36 4.11
C ASN A 19 -11.55 4.32 3.11
N ALA A 20 -11.37 4.88 1.91
CA ALA A 20 -12.38 4.82 0.85
C ALA A 20 -12.74 3.36 0.50
N LEU A 21 -11.74 2.48 0.40
CA LEU A 21 -11.99 1.06 0.18
C LEU A 21 -12.74 0.40 1.35
N LYS A 22 -12.36 0.73 2.59
CA LYS A 22 -13.04 0.23 3.79
C LYS A 22 -14.52 0.60 3.77
N ASP A 23 -14.84 1.87 3.53
CA ASP A 23 -16.20 2.37 3.53
C ASP A 23 -17.04 1.69 2.44
N TYR A 24 -16.46 1.46 1.27
CA TYR A 24 -17.10 0.69 0.20
C TYR A 24 -17.35 -0.78 0.59
N ILE A 25 -16.38 -1.46 1.20
CA ILE A 25 -16.51 -2.85 1.64
C ILE A 25 -17.60 -2.99 2.70
N ASP A 26 -17.60 -2.10 3.70
CA ASP A 26 -18.58 -2.13 4.80
C ASP A 26 -19.99 -1.85 4.29
N SER A 27 -20.16 -0.89 3.37
CA SER A 27 -21.46 -0.57 2.75
C SER A 27 -22.02 -1.72 1.89
N ASN A 28 -21.16 -2.63 1.43
CA ASN A 28 -21.55 -3.82 0.65
C ASN A 28 -21.64 -5.11 1.50
N GLY A 29 -21.81 -5.00 2.82
CA GLY A 29 -22.11 -6.13 3.71
C GLY A 29 -20.92 -7.03 4.05
N SER A 30 -19.70 -6.61 3.78
CA SER A 30 -18.46 -7.23 4.26
C SER A 30 -17.89 -6.40 5.42
N GLN A 31 -16.83 -6.87 6.06
CA GLN A 31 -16.17 -6.17 7.17
C GLN A 31 -14.75 -5.83 6.79
N ALA A 32 -14.35 -4.58 6.93
CA ALA A 32 -12.98 -4.16 6.71
C ALA A 32 -12.41 -3.41 7.91
N VAL A 33 -11.13 -3.65 8.21
CA VAL A 33 -10.37 -2.87 9.18
C VAL A 33 -9.15 -2.27 8.51
N VAL A 34 -8.95 -0.96 8.70
CA VAL A 34 -7.74 -0.25 8.25
C VAL A 34 -6.77 -0.15 9.42
N ILE A 35 -5.53 -0.51 9.17
CA ILE A 35 -4.47 -0.49 10.17
C ILE A 35 -3.25 0.21 9.60
N ASP A 36 -2.76 1.23 10.31
CA ASP A 36 -1.43 1.77 10.05
C ASP A 36 -0.37 0.79 10.56
N ALA A 37 0.26 0.10 9.63
CA ALA A 37 1.21 -0.96 9.97
C ALA A 37 2.52 -0.41 10.56
N ILE A 38 2.93 0.81 10.21
CA ILE A 38 4.14 1.42 10.77
C ILE A 38 3.88 1.80 12.22
N GLU A 39 2.75 2.41 12.51
CA GLU A 39 2.35 2.76 13.87
C GLU A 39 2.15 1.53 14.75
N TYR A 40 1.48 0.50 14.23
CA TYR A 40 1.30 -0.77 14.93
C TYR A 40 2.63 -1.43 15.32
N ILE A 41 3.62 -1.40 14.41
CA ILE A 41 4.93 -2.02 14.64
C ILE A 41 5.76 -1.22 15.64
N SER A 42 5.76 0.10 15.52
CA SER A 42 6.50 1.00 16.40
C SER A 42 6.00 2.45 16.25
N PRO A 43 5.24 2.96 17.23
CA PRO A 43 4.77 4.35 17.23
C PRO A 43 5.91 5.37 17.11
N LEU A 44 7.07 5.07 17.73
CA LEU A 44 8.24 5.93 17.65
C LEU A 44 8.85 5.99 16.24
N LEU A 45 8.89 4.87 15.53
CA LEU A 45 9.36 4.82 14.13
C LEU A 45 8.39 5.54 13.21
N ASN A 46 7.08 5.44 13.43
CA ASN A 46 6.09 6.13 12.63
C ASN A 46 6.32 7.64 12.65
N LYS A 47 6.47 8.24 13.84
CA LYS A 47 6.74 9.67 13.98
C LYS A 47 8.00 10.09 13.22
N THR A 48 9.11 9.37 13.41
CA THR A 48 10.40 9.69 12.78
C THR A 48 10.34 9.53 11.25
N VAL A 49 9.71 8.46 10.75
CA VAL A 49 9.59 8.20 9.30
C VAL A 49 8.71 9.25 8.64
N THR A 50 7.58 9.60 9.26
CA THR A 50 6.68 10.63 8.73
C THR A 50 7.35 12.00 8.68
N GLU A 51 8.02 12.41 9.75
CA GLU A 51 8.74 13.70 9.81
C GLU A 51 9.86 13.78 8.76
N VAL A 52 10.67 12.71 8.60
CA VAL A 52 11.73 12.65 7.59
C VAL A 52 11.14 12.65 6.18
N TYR A 53 10.08 11.87 5.94
CA TYR A 53 9.40 11.84 4.65
C TYR A 53 8.85 13.22 4.27
N GLU A 54 8.10 13.87 5.15
CA GLU A 54 7.55 15.21 4.91
C GLU A 54 8.65 16.23 4.65
N TYR A 55 9.71 16.22 5.45
CA TYR A 55 10.84 17.11 5.27
C TYR A 55 11.50 16.93 3.89
N VAL A 56 11.81 15.68 3.51
CA VAL A 56 12.49 15.41 2.23
C VAL A 56 11.57 15.68 1.04
N ALA A 57 10.29 15.29 1.12
CA ALA A 57 9.34 15.49 0.04
C ALA A 57 9.00 16.97 -0.20
N THR A 58 8.89 17.76 0.87
CA THR A 58 8.46 19.17 0.78
C THR A 58 9.62 20.17 0.71
N LYS A 59 10.70 19.94 1.44
CA LYS A 59 11.81 20.89 1.58
C LYS A 59 13.01 20.58 0.68
N ASN A 60 13.14 19.33 0.18
CA ASN A 60 14.27 18.95 -0.66
C ASN A 60 13.87 18.06 -1.84
N PRO A 61 13.19 18.63 -2.88
CA PRO A 61 12.72 17.86 -4.05
C PRO A 61 13.85 17.15 -4.82
N ILE A 62 15.08 17.68 -4.77
CA ILE A 62 16.23 17.07 -5.45
C ILE A 62 16.64 15.79 -4.71
N LEU A 63 16.72 15.84 -3.38
CA LEU A 63 17.04 14.66 -2.56
C LEU A 63 15.92 13.61 -2.70
N TRP A 64 14.66 14.01 -2.69
CA TRP A 64 13.52 13.14 -2.96
C TRP A 64 13.66 12.41 -4.30
N LYS A 65 13.93 13.15 -5.38
CA LYS A 65 14.14 12.58 -6.72
C LYS A 65 15.31 11.59 -6.77
N MET A 66 16.41 11.89 -6.07
CA MET A 66 17.57 10.98 -5.99
C MET A 66 17.23 9.71 -5.20
N MET A 67 16.57 9.82 -4.05
CA MET A 67 16.13 8.68 -3.24
C MET A 67 15.14 7.80 -4.02
N TYR A 68 14.14 8.40 -4.64
CA TYR A 68 13.15 7.71 -5.48
C TYR A 68 13.81 6.97 -6.65
N LYS A 69 14.77 7.63 -7.35
CA LYS A 69 15.49 7.01 -8.47
C LYS A 69 16.45 5.90 -8.01
N SER A 70 17.08 6.04 -6.84
CA SER A 70 17.98 5.01 -6.30
C SER A 70 17.22 3.79 -5.77
N SER A 71 16.05 3.97 -5.16
CA SER A 71 15.21 2.88 -4.67
C SER A 71 14.64 1.99 -5.79
N ASN A 72 14.68 2.45 -7.05
CA ASN A 72 14.29 1.65 -8.22
C ASN A 72 15.37 0.62 -8.65
N LYS A 73 16.55 0.59 -8.01
CA LYS A 73 17.62 -0.37 -8.33
C LYS A 73 17.46 -1.67 -7.54
N LYS A 74 17.57 -2.84 -8.22
CA LYS A 74 17.49 -4.18 -7.59
C LYS A 74 18.42 -4.37 -6.38
N SER A 75 19.62 -3.75 -6.39
CA SER A 75 20.62 -3.89 -5.34
C SER A 75 20.24 -3.24 -4.00
N VAL A 76 19.55 -2.10 -4.03
CA VAL A 76 19.13 -1.37 -2.82
C VAL A 76 17.98 -2.11 -2.13
N ASN A 77 17.05 -2.68 -2.89
CA ASN A 77 15.95 -3.48 -2.37
C ASN A 77 16.42 -4.74 -1.62
N SER A 78 17.59 -5.28 -1.95
CA SER A 78 18.12 -6.47 -1.27
C SER A 78 18.62 -6.20 0.16
N ILE A 79 19.14 -5.00 0.45
CA ILE A 79 19.63 -4.62 1.78
C ILE A 79 18.47 -4.26 2.71
N ILE A 80 17.52 -3.47 2.22
CA ILE A 80 16.26 -3.12 2.93
C ILE A 80 15.48 -4.42 3.21
N GLY A 81 15.53 -5.37 2.28
CA GLY A 81 14.89 -6.66 2.38
C GLY A 81 15.27 -7.52 3.59
N LYS A 82 16.52 -7.51 4.04
CA LYS A 82 16.96 -8.34 5.18
C LYS A 82 16.48 -7.79 6.53
N THR A 83 16.44 -6.49 6.69
CA THR A 83 16.00 -5.84 7.93
C THR A 83 14.49 -6.01 8.16
N ASN A 84 13.71 -6.10 7.09
CA ASN A 84 12.24 -6.19 7.16
C ASN A 84 11.69 -7.57 7.58
N SER A 85 12.46 -8.67 7.58
CA SER A 85 11.87 -9.97 7.93
C SER A 85 11.52 -10.09 9.42
N LEU A 86 12.35 -9.54 10.30
CA LEU A 86 12.07 -9.49 11.74
C LEU A 86 10.89 -8.54 12.03
N ILE A 87 10.84 -7.41 11.33
CA ILE A 87 9.78 -6.42 11.45
C ILE A 87 8.44 -7.00 10.95
N SER A 88 8.45 -7.73 9.83
CA SER A 88 7.25 -8.39 9.29
C SER A 88 6.59 -9.35 10.28
N ASN A 89 7.38 -10.06 11.09
CA ASN A 89 6.85 -11.00 12.09
C ASN A 89 5.97 -10.31 13.15
N LYS A 90 6.14 -9.01 13.39
CA LYS A 90 5.28 -8.23 14.30
C LYS A 90 3.83 -8.13 13.83
N LEU A 91 3.57 -8.35 12.53
CA LEU A 91 2.21 -8.38 11.99
C LEU A 91 1.50 -9.73 12.21
N ILE A 92 2.20 -10.79 12.59
CA ILE A 92 1.60 -12.13 12.77
C ILE A 92 0.48 -12.12 13.83
N PRO A 93 0.66 -11.54 15.05
CA PRO A 93 -0.41 -11.47 16.03
C PRO A 93 -1.65 -10.74 15.52
N LEU A 94 -1.43 -9.64 14.78
CA LEU A 94 -2.49 -8.83 14.16
C LEU A 94 -3.30 -9.65 13.15
N LEU A 95 -2.62 -10.39 12.27
CA LEU A 95 -3.28 -11.24 11.28
C LEU A 95 -4.07 -12.38 11.97
N LYS A 96 -3.50 -12.98 13.02
CA LYS A 96 -4.18 -14.04 13.79
C LYS A 96 -5.43 -13.54 14.52
N SER A 97 -5.37 -12.35 15.12
CA SER A 97 -6.52 -11.79 15.86
C SER A 97 -7.67 -11.36 14.97
N ASN A 98 -7.38 -10.88 13.76
CA ASN A 98 -8.39 -10.45 12.79
C ASN A 98 -8.91 -11.60 11.93
N ASP A 99 -8.14 -12.67 11.74
CA ASP A 99 -8.46 -13.85 10.93
C ASP A 99 -9.07 -13.46 9.57
N PRO A 100 -8.30 -12.72 8.71
CA PRO A 100 -8.83 -12.16 7.46
C PRO A 100 -8.97 -13.21 6.37
N ASP A 101 -10.02 -13.07 5.55
CA ASP A 101 -10.20 -13.81 4.29
C ASP A 101 -9.27 -13.27 3.19
N VAL A 102 -8.95 -11.95 3.25
CA VAL A 102 -8.07 -11.27 2.31
C VAL A 102 -7.31 -10.13 2.98
N ILE A 103 -6.06 -9.95 2.60
CA ILE A 103 -5.22 -8.82 3.00
C ILE A 103 -5.09 -7.88 1.82
N VAL A 104 -5.41 -6.60 2.03
CA VAL A 104 -5.18 -5.53 1.07
C VAL A 104 -4.08 -4.62 1.59
N THR A 105 -3.21 -4.14 0.71
CA THR A 105 -2.18 -3.16 1.06
C THR A 105 -2.27 -1.96 0.13
N THR A 106 -2.13 -0.76 0.70
CA THR A 106 -2.12 0.51 -0.05
C THR A 106 -0.78 1.24 0.04
N HIS A 107 0.24 0.58 0.60
CA HIS A 107 1.59 1.14 0.76
C HIS A 107 2.66 0.09 0.42
N PRO A 108 3.75 0.44 -0.31
CA PRO A 108 4.76 -0.52 -0.77
C PRO A 108 5.45 -1.26 0.38
N PHE A 109 5.69 -0.59 1.50
CA PHE A 109 6.30 -1.19 2.68
C PHE A 109 5.43 -2.31 3.28
N THR A 110 4.13 -2.08 3.39
CA THR A 110 3.19 -3.08 3.91
C THR A 110 3.05 -4.26 2.94
N THR A 111 3.05 -3.99 1.63
CA THR A 111 3.06 -5.01 0.58
C THR A 111 4.28 -5.93 0.72
N GLU A 112 5.46 -5.36 0.87
CA GLU A 112 6.70 -6.12 1.06
C GLU A 112 6.66 -6.97 2.33
N MET A 113 6.15 -6.44 3.44
CA MET A 113 6.05 -7.17 4.71
C MET A 113 5.17 -8.41 4.59
N ILE A 114 3.96 -8.29 4.04
CA ILE A 114 3.05 -9.44 3.88
C ILE A 114 3.60 -10.42 2.84
N SER A 115 4.16 -9.94 1.73
CA SER A 115 4.84 -10.80 0.76
C SER A 115 5.94 -11.65 1.41
N LYS A 116 6.69 -11.12 2.36
CA LYS A 116 7.68 -11.88 3.15
C LYS A 116 7.04 -12.89 4.08
N LEU A 117 5.96 -12.56 4.77
CA LEU A 117 5.23 -13.53 5.59
C LEU A 117 4.73 -14.70 4.73
N LYS A 118 4.20 -14.44 3.53
CA LYS A 118 3.80 -15.48 2.58
C LYS A 118 5.00 -16.32 2.11
N LYS A 119 6.13 -15.69 1.77
CA LYS A 119 7.38 -16.38 1.41
C LYS A 119 7.81 -17.39 2.48
N HIS A 120 7.71 -17.00 3.75
CA HIS A 120 8.09 -17.84 4.88
C HIS A 120 6.95 -18.73 5.40
N LYS A 121 5.86 -18.87 4.65
CA LYS A 121 4.69 -19.70 4.98
C LYS A 121 4.07 -19.35 6.34
N LYS A 122 4.16 -18.08 6.77
CA LYS A 122 3.55 -17.57 8.00
C LYS A 122 2.10 -17.16 7.81
N THR A 123 1.66 -16.94 6.56
CA THR A 123 0.28 -16.75 6.13
C THR A 123 0.12 -17.25 4.71
N ASN A 124 -1.07 -17.79 4.39
CA ASN A 124 -1.50 -18.15 3.03
C ASN A 124 -2.66 -17.28 2.54
N VAL A 125 -3.05 -16.29 3.34
CA VAL A 125 -4.15 -15.37 3.00
C VAL A 125 -3.82 -14.65 1.69
N PRO A 126 -4.77 -14.52 0.74
CA PRO A 126 -4.57 -13.75 -0.48
C PRO A 126 -4.13 -12.32 -0.19
N LEU A 127 -3.15 -11.82 -0.96
CA LEU A 127 -2.59 -10.49 -0.85
C LEU A 127 -2.91 -9.68 -2.10
N ILE A 128 -3.68 -8.62 -1.95
CA ILE A 128 -3.99 -7.66 -2.99
C ILE A 128 -3.20 -6.37 -2.71
N CYS A 129 -2.47 -5.88 -3.69
CA CYS A 129 -1.77 -4.61 -3.62
C CYS A 129 -2.50 -3.55 -4.44
N ILE A 130 -2.98 -2.49 -3.80
CA ILE A 130 -3.50 -1.30 -4.48
C ILE A 130 -2.38 -0.28 -4.57
N MET A 131 -1.90 -0.05 -5.79
CA MET A 131 -0.87 0.95 -6.06
C MET A 131 -1.50 2.34 -6.11
N THR A 132 -1.11 3.20 -5.19
CA THR A 132 -1.61 4.58 -5.12
C THR A 132 -0.77 5.58 -5.91
N ASP A 133 0.25 5.10 -6.62
CA ASP A 133 1.05 5.86 -7.57
C ASP A 133 0.46 5.75 -8.98
N TYR A 134 0.61 6.83 -9.78
CA TYR A 134 0.21 6.84 -11.20
C TYR A 134 1.27 6.25 -12.14
N ALA A 135 2.43 5.89 -11.62
CA ALA A 135 3.49 5.22 -12.35
C ALA A 135 4.05 4.05 -11.53
N PRO A 136 4.28 2.87 -12.13
CA PRO A 136 4.80 1.74 -11.39
C PRO A 136 6.25 1.97 -10.96
N HIS A 137 6.55 1.56 -9.74
CA HIS A 137 7.87 1.59 -9.15
C HIS A 137 8.23 0.22 -8.55
N ARG A 138 9.52 -0.17 -8.61
CA ARG A 138 9.94 -1.51 -8.16
C ARG A 138 9.68 -1.81 -6.69
N THR A 139 9.54 -0.80 -5.84
CA THR A 139 9.18 -0.99 -4.42
C THR A 139 7.81 -1.62 -4.22
N TRP A 140 6.89 -1.44 -5.18
CA TRP A 140 5.58 -2.06 -5.15
C TRP A 140 5.59 -3.53 -5.57
N ILE A 141 6.58 -3.92 -6.39
CA ILE A 141 6.60 -5.25 -7.01
C ILE A 141 7.18 -6.28 -6.05
N ASN A 142 6.35 -7.23 -5.65
CA ASN A 142 6.72 -8.29 -4.72
C ASN A 142 6.25 -9.66 -5.22
N PRO A 143 7.06 -10.73 -5.07
CA PRO A 143 6.80 -12.05 -5.70
C PRO A 143 5.53 -12.74 -5.23
N TYR A 144 5.08 -12.46 -4.00
CA TYR A 144 3.96 -13.16 -3.35
C TYR A 144 2.68 -12.32 -3.31
N VAL A 145 2.57 -11.31 -4.16
CA VAL A 145 1.32 -10.58 -4.41
C VAL A 145 0.48 -11.39 -5.38
N ASP A 146 -0.79 -11.60 -5.03
CA ASP A 146 -1.73 -12.37 -5.84
C ASP A 146 -2.41 -11.49 -6.89
N ALA A 147 -2.67 -10.20 -6.56
CA ALA A 147 -3.24 -9.23 -7.49
C ALA A 147 -2.74 -7.80 -7.22
N TYR A 148 -2.58 -7.04 -8.30
CA TYR A 148 -2.27 -5.61 -8.29
C TYR A 148 -3.46 -4.83 -8.86
N ILE A 149 -4.00 -3.91 -8.08
CA ILE A 149 -4.93 -2.89 -8.55
C ILE A 149 -4.13 -1.65 -8.88
N VAL A 150 -4.27 -1.13 -10.09
CA VAL A 150 -3.49 0.00 -10.60
C VAL A 150 -4.38 1.12 -11.10
N ALA A 151 -3.83 2.34 -11.16
CA ALA A 151 -4.58 3.56 -11.46
C ALA A 151 -5.23 3.55 -12.85
N ASN A 152 -4.57 2.95 -13.85
CA ASN A 152 -5.05 2.91 -15.23
C ASN A 152 -4.28 1.88 -16.08
N GLU A 153 -4.75 1.65 -17.30
CA GLU A 153 -4.19 0.68 -18.25
C GLU A 153 -2.73 0.98 -18.66
N ASN A 154 -2.30 2.25 -18.65
CA ASN A 154 -0.93 2.63 -19.02
C ASN A 154 0.13 2.02 -18.08
N MET A 155 -0.29 1.55 -16.89
CA MET A 155 0.61 0.90 -15.93
C MET A 155 0.89 -0.57 -16.27
N ILE A 156 0.05 -1.23 -17.08
CA ILE A 156 0.15 -2.67 -17.38
C ILE A 156 1.48 -3.01 -18.06
N THR A 157 1.76 -2.37 -19.19
CA THR A 157 3.00 -2.65 -19.97
C THR A 157 4.29 -2.41 -19.17
N PRO A 158 4.44 -1.29 -18.42
CA PRO A 158 5.59 -1.11 -17.55
C PRO A 158 5.72 -2.16 -16.46
N MET A 159 4.61 -2.63 -15.87
CA MET A 159 4.65 -3.67 -14.82
C MET A 159 5.03 -5.05 -15.38
N ILE A 160 4.58 -5.39 -16.58
CA ILE A 160 5.02 -6.61 -17.28
C ILE A 160 6.55 -6.57 -17.52
N LYS A 161 7.10 -5.41 -17.89
CA LYS A 161 8.56 -5.20 -18.01
C LYS A 161 9.31 -5.29 -16.66
N MET A 162 8.58 -5.25 -15.54
CA MET A 162 9.11 -5.45 -14.19
C MET A 162 8.87 -6.89 -13.68
N ASP A 163 8.56 -7.83 -14.57
CA ASP A 163 8.37 -9.25 -14.30
C ASP A 163 7.04 -9.56 -13.55
N VAL A 164 6.02 -8.71 -13.66
CA VAL A 164 4.66 -9.00 -13.15
C VAL A 164 3.85 -9.70 -14.23
N GLU A 165 3.21 -10.81 -13.87
CA GLU A 165 2.31 -11.55 -14.75
C GLU A 165 1.08 -10.69 -15.10
N SER A 166 0.71 -10.61 -16.38
CA SER A 166 -0.38 -9.75 -16.86
C SER A 166 -1.74 -10.07 -16.23
N ASN A 167 -1.99 -11.34 -15.93
CA ASN A 167 -3.23 -11.82 -15.29
C ASN A 167 -3.35 -11.41 -13.81
N LYS A 168 -2.30 -10.82 -13.22
CA LYS A 168 -2.31 -10.26 -11.86
C LYS A 168 -2.53 -8.75 -11.83
N ILE A 169 -2.64 -8.07 -12.98
CA ILE A 169 -2.72 -6.60 -13.06
C ILE A 169 -4.12 -6.19 -13.46
N PHE A 170 -4.79 -5.41 -12.62
CA PHE A 170 -6.17 -4.97 -12.79
C PHE A 170 -6.25 -3.43 -12.76
N PRO A 171 -6.57 -2.75 -13.89
CA PRO A 171 -6.60 -1.30 -14.00
C PRO A 171 -7.94 -0.70 -13.53
N PHE A 172 -8.32 -0.99 -12.28
CA PHE A 172 -9.62 -0.59 -11.71
C PHE A 172 -9.63 0.84 -11.14
N GLY A 173 -8.48 1.50 -11.08
CA GLY A 173 -8.36 2.83 -10.47
C GLY A 173 -7.92 2.78 -9.01
N ILE A 174 -7.58 3.95 -8.47
CA ILE A 174 -7.30 4.13 -7.05
C ILE A 174 -8.61 4.40 -6.33
N PRO A 175 -8.95 3.72 -5.22
CA PRO A 175 -10.15 4.01 -4.45
C PRO A 175 -10.20 5.46 -3.99
N VAL A 176 -11.32 6.10 -4.18
CA VAL A 176 -11.61 7.48 -3.75
C VAL A 176 -12.96 7.52 -3.03
N ASP A 177 -13.10 8.45 -2.11
CA ASP A 177 -14.31 8.65 -1.33
C ASP A 177 -15.50 9.01 -2.25
N ASP A 178 -16.69 8.46 -1.96
CA ASP A 178 -17.92 8.70 -2.70
C ASP A 178 -18.32 10.18 -2.72
N ALA A 179 -17.85 10.98 -1.76
CA ALA A 179 -18.05 12.43 -1.74
C ALA A 179 -17.50 13.14 -3.00
N PHE A 180 -16.49 12.56 -3.66
CA PHE A 180 -15.98 13.09 -4.93
C PHE A 180 -16.93 12.92 -6.11
N PHE A 181 -17.89 12.00 -6.02
CA PHE A 181 -18.89 11.74 -7.07
C PHE A 181 -20.22 12.45 -6.81
N SER A 182 -20.44 12.97 -5.59
CA SER A 182 -21.68 13.69 -5.25
C SER A 182 -21.65 15.12 -5.80
N THR A 183 -22.57 15.43 -6.72
CA THR A 183 -22.73 16.77 -7.33
C THR A 183 -23.23 17.84 -6.36
N GLN A 184 -23.75 17.47 -5.19
CA GLN A 184 -24.33 18.40 -4.19
C GLN A 184 -23.32 19.32 -3.49
N ASN A 185 -22.03 19.03 -3.57
CA ASN A 185 -21.01 19.83 -2.87
C ASN A 185 -20.40 20.96 -3.71
N ARG A 186 -20.64 21.01 -5.03
CA ARG A 186 -20.01 22.06 -5.88
C ARG A 186 -20.53 23.47 -5.64
N GLU A 187 -21.79 23.63 -5.24
CA GLU A 187 -22.36 24.96 -4.97
C GLU A 187 -21.99 25.50 -3.57
N LYS A 188 -21.80 24.61 -2.57
CA LYS A 188 -21.38 25.00 -1.22
C LYS A 188 -19.90 25.39 -1.11
N LEU A 189 -19.06 24.97 -2.04
CA LEU A 189 -17.64 25.33 -2.08
C LEU A 189 -17.35 26.64 -2.80
N LYS A 190 -18.38 27.30 -3.37
CA LYS A 190 -18.28 28.60 -4.09
C LYS A 190 -18.87 29.77 -3.28
N SER A 191 -19.42 29.52 -2.12
CA SER A 191 -19.89 30.53 -1.15
C SER A 191 -18.84 30.70 -0.03
#